data_0cb457e0677bf6029dc7f724c47eeb24
#
_entry.id   0cb457e0677bf6029dc7f724c47eeb24
#
_cell.length_a   1.000
_cell.length_b   1.000
_cell.length_c   1.000
_cell.angle_alpha   90.00
_cell.angle_beta   90.00
_cell.angle_gamma   90.00
#
_symmetry.space_group_name_H-M   'P 1'
#
loop_
_entity.id
_entity.type
_entity.pdbx_description
1 polymer ?
#
loop_
_entity_poly.entity_id
_entity_poly.type
_entity_poly.pdbx_seq_one_letter_code
_entity_poly.pdbx_strand_id
1 'polypeptide(L)'
;TIGAKKVIVATGRRGAEWLESMCSAHGIEHQPSTVDIGVRVEVRNEVMEEVNRVLYESKLIGYPAPFKNKVRTFCQNPGGYVAQENYDDNLAVVNGHSFKDKKSDNTNLSILCSHNFTYPFNQPIEYAKKIGELTNMLANGHILVQRYGDILEGKRTWDKELSQSNVKP
;
A
#
# COMPACT_ATOMS: atom_id res chain seq x y z
N THR A 1 -1.35 4.72 -36.77
CA THR A 1 0.09 4.44 -36.53
C THR A 1 0.83 5.77 -36.52
N ILE A 2 1.64 5.99 -35.50
CA ILE A 2 2.49 7.18 -35.36
C ILE A 2 3.94 6.70 -35.41
N GLY A 3 4.74 7.28 -36.31
CA GLY A 3 6.17 7.02 -36.40
C GLY A 3 6.93 7.86 -35.37
N ALA A 4 7.80 7.23 -34.59
CA ALA A 4 8.68 7.90 -33.63
C ALA A 4 10.07 7.28 -33.60
N LYS A 5 11.10 8.10 -33.37
CA LYS A 5 12.47 7.62 -33.24
C LYS A 5 12.73 6.89 -31.92
N LYS A 6 12.00 7.25 -30.86
CA LYS A 6 12.05 6.64 -29.55
C LYS A 6 10.66 6.62 -28.93
N VAL A 7 10.33 5.59 -28.18
CA VAL A 7 9.07 5.43 -27.49
C VAL A 7 9.36 5.22 -26.00
N ILE A 8 8.64 5.94 -25.15
CA ILE A 8 8.67 5.76 -23.70
C ILE A 8 7.35 5.07 -23.30
N VAL A 9 7.46 3.90 -22.69
CA VAL A 9 6.30 3.14 -22.20
C VAL A 9 6.18 3.38 -20.69
N ALA A 10 5.09 3.99 -20.26
CA ALA A 10 4.82 4.35 -18.88
C ALA A 10 3.36 4.06 -18.53
N THR A 11 2.96 2.79 -18.61
CA THR A 11 1.57 2.32 -18.53
C THR A 11 1.00 2.28 -17.13
N GLY A 12 1.84 2.50 -16.11
CA GLY A 12 1.43 2.43 -14.71
C GLY A 12 0.99 1.02 -14.28
N ARG A 13 0.31 0.94 -13.14
CA ARG A 13 -0.08 -0.35 -12.53
C ARG A 13 -1.05 -1.16 -13.40
N ARG A 14 -2.03 -0.52 -14.02
CA ARG A 14 -2.99 -1.18 -14.92
C ARG A 14 -2.35 -1.81 -16.14
N GLY A 15 -1.27 -1.23 -16.62
CA GLY A 15 -0.56 -1.74 -17.77
C GLY A 15 0.57 -2.73 -17.47
N ALA A 16 0.73 -3.20 -16.24
CA ALA A 16 1.84 -4.08 -15.86
C ALA A 16 1.83 -5.41 -16.62
N GLU A 17 0.70 -6.08 -16.68
CA GLU A 17 0.54 -7.37 -17.40
C GLU A 17 0.72 -7.19 -18.90
N TRP A 18 0.18 -6.11 -19.46
CA TRP A 18 0.40 -5.76 -20.87
C TRP A 18 1.88 -5.51 -21.15
N LEU A 19 2.58 -4.78 -20.26
CA LEU A 19 4.01 -4.50 -20.43
C LEU A 19 4.84 -5.78 -20.39
N GLU A 20 4.54 -6.69 -19.47
CA GLU A 20 5.18 -8.00 -19.40
C GLU A 20 4.97 -8.81 -20.67
N SER A 21 3.73 -8.88 -21.15
CA SER A 21 3.38 -9.55 -22.40
C SER A 21 4.10 -8.94 -23.60
N MET A 22 4.19 -7.62 -23.67
CA MET A 22 4.89 -6.90 -24.73
C MET A 22 6.40 -7.17 -24.68
N CYS A 23 7.02 -7.15 -23.50
CA CYS A 23 8.43 -7.48 -23.33
C CYS A 23 8.71 -8.92 -23.80
N SER A 24 7.90 -9.88 -23.38
CA SER A 24 8.03 -11.28 -23.79
C SER A 24 7.90 -11.46 -25.31
N ALA A 25 6.90 -10.81 -25.93
CA ALA A 25 6.66 -10.89 -27.37
C ALA A 25 7.80 -10.31 -28.23
N HIS A 26 8.56 -9.36 -27.66
CA HIS A 26 9.69 -8.72 -28.35
C HIS A 26 11.08 -9.18 -27.88
N GLY A 27 11.15 -10.23 -27.07
CA GLY A 27 12.42 -10.77 -26.56
C GLY A 27 13.18 -9.81 -25.66
N ILE A 28 12.47 -8.89 -24.99
CA ILE A 28 13.06 -7.97 -24.03
C ILE A 28 13.20 -8.69 -22.69
N GLU A 29 14.42 -8.82 -22.21
CA GLU A 29 14.68 -9.44 -20.91
C GLU A 29 13.98 -8.67 -19.79
N HIS A 30 13.28 -9.37 -18.93
CA HIS A 30 12.67 -8.85 -17.74
C HIS A 30 12.69 -9.91 -16.64
N GLN A 31 12.66 -9.46 -15.40
CA GLN A 31 12.69 -10.34 -14.23
C GLN A 31 11.56 -9.98 -13.28
N PRO A 32 10.96 -10.97 -12.61
CA PRO A 32 10.04 -10.69 -11.53
C PRO A 32 10.75 -9.90 -10.45
N SER A 33 10.10 -8.82 -10.02
CA SER A 33 10.63 -7.95 -8.96
C SER A 33 10.02 -8.32 -7.62
N THR A 34 10.48 -7.66 -6.57
CA THR A 34 9.84 -7.71 -5.26
C THR A 34 8.49 -7.03 -5.29
N VAL A 35 7.56 -7.50 -4.47
CA VAL A 35 6.33 -6.77 -4.16
C VAL A 35 6.30 -6.37 -2.70
N ASP A 36 5.86 -5.16 -2.44
CA ASP A 36 5.67 -4.65 -1.09
C ASP A 36 4.19 -4.80 -0.70
N ILE A 37 3.94 -5.53 0.37
CA ILE A 37 2.62 -5.72 0.96
C ILE A 37 2.65 -5.22 2.40
N GLY A 38 1.61 -4.53 2.83
CA GLY A 38 1.59 -4.00 4.17
C GLY A 38 0.27 -3.37 4.56
N VAL A 39 0.32 -2.58 5.59
CA VAL A 39 -0.82 -1.89 6.17
C VAL A 39 -0.60 -0.38 6.14
N ARG A 40 -1.68 0.37 6.09
CA ARG A 40 -1.64 1.81 6.35
C ARG A 40 -2.06 2.04 7.79
N VAL A 41 -1.21 2.74 8.51
CA VAL A 41 -1.42 3.11 9.90
C VAL A 41 -1.84 4.57 9.96
N GLU A 42 -2.86 4.87 10.74
CA GLU A 42 -3.31 6.22 11.05
C GLU A 42 -3.18 6.46 12.55
N VAL A 43 -2.55 7.57 12.91
CA VAL A 43 -2.37 8.01 14.31
C VAL A 43 -2.66 9.50 14.41
N ARG A 44 -2.99 9.98 15.62
CA ARG A 44 -3.18 11.42 15.84
C ARG A 44 -1.89 12.19 15.58
N ASN A 45 -2.03 13.43 15.09
CA ASN A 45 -0.89 14.30 14.78
C ASN A 45 0.05 14.48 15.98
N GLU A 46 -0.50 14.54 17.19
CA GLU A 46 0.29 14.72 18.42
C GLU A 46 1.30 13.59 18.64
N VAL A 47 0.97 12.36 18.21
CA VAL A 47 1.87 11.20 18.32
C VAL A 47 3.10 11.34 17.44
N MET A 48 2.95 12.02 16.31
CA MET A 48 4.00 12.20 15.30
C MET A 48 4.57 13.62 15.28
N GLU A 49 4.20 14.48 16.23
CA GLU A 49 4.52 15.91 16.19
C GLU A 49 6.02 16.16 16.08
N GLU A 50 6.83 15.53 16.91
CA GLU A 50 8.28 15.72 16.90
C GLU A 50 8.92 15.35 15.56
N VAL A 51 8.44 14.25 14.94
CA VAL A 51 8.92 13.82 13.62
C VAL A 51 8.42 14.75 12.54
N ASN A 52 7.12 15.05 12.53
CA ASN A 52 6.48 15.88 11.52
C ASN A 52 7.02 17.32 11.49
N ARG A 53 7.49 17.85 12.64
CA ARG A 53 8.09 19.17 12.75
C ARG A 53 9.41 19.28 12.00
N VAL A 54 10.15 18.20 11.90
CA VAL A 54 11.50 18.16 11.31
C VAL A 54 11.49 17.55 9.90
N LEU A 55 10.64 16.55 9.67
CA LEU A 55 10.61 15.78 8.44
C LEU A 55 9.17 15.69 7.89
N TYR A 56 9.01 15.98 6.62
CA TYR A 56 7.74 15.72 5.94
C TYR A 56 7.47 14.22 5.79
N GLU A 57 8.50 13.47 5.42
CA GLU A 57 8.45 12.01 5.30
C GLU A 57 9.68 11.38 5.96
N SER A 58 9.44 10.51 6.93
CA SER A 58 10.49 9.70 7.56
C SER A 58 10.58 8.31 6.93
N LYS A 59 11.79 7.82 6.72
CA LYS A 59 12.03 6.45 6.22
C LYS A 59 12.76 5.61 7.24
N LEU A 60 12.01 4.72 7.89
CA LEU A 60 12.55 3.72 8.79
C LEU A 60 12.63 2.39 8.03
N ILE A 61 13.72 1.67 8.20
CA ILE A 61 13.96 0.36 7.61
C ILE A 61 14.36 -0.59 8.72
N GLY A 62 13.72 -1.76 8.75
CA GLY A 62 14.02 -2.80 9.72
C GLY A 62 13.93 -4.20 9.10
N TYR A 63 14.45 -5.18 9.84
CA TYR A 63 14.46 -6.59 9.46
C TYR A 63 13.99 -7.45 10.64
N PRO A 64 12.68 -7.41 10.97
CA PRO A 64 12.16 -8.07 12.17
C PRO A 64 12.29 -9.60 12.08
N ALA A 65 12.57 -10.21 13.24
CA ALA A 65 12.51 -11.65 13.39
C ALA A 65 11.04 -12.13 13.26
N PRO A 66 10.78 -13.37 12.89
CA PRO A 66 11.74 -14.43 12.57
C PRO A 66 12.24 -14.42 11.12
N PHE A 67 11.50 -13.82 10.18
CA PHE A 67 11.74 -13.97 8.74
C PHE A 67 12.79 -13.01 8.18
N LYS A 68 13.08 -11.93 8.89
CA LYS A 68 14.04 -10.89 8.48
C LYS A 68 13.78 -10.29 7.09
N ASN A 69 12.53 -10.31 6.64
CA ASN A 69 12.14 -9.56 5.47
C ASN A 69 12.34 -8.07 5.72
N LYS A 70 12.70 -7.34 4.67
CA LYS A 70 12.82 -5.89 4.76
C LYS A 70 11.44 -5.28 5.01
N VAL A 71 11.31 -4.56 6.12
CA VAL A 71 10.12 -3.75 6.45
C VAL A 71 10.52 -2.28 6.42
N ARG A 72 9.69 -1.45 5.83
CA ARG A 72 9.96 -0.01 5.75
C ARG A 72 8.70 0.83 5.90
N THR A 73 8.86 2.05 6.42
CA THR A 73 7.81 3.07 6.31
C THR A 73 7.77 3.63 4.90
N PHE A 74 6.59 4.07 4.46
CA PHE A 74 6.37 4.64 3.15
C PHE A 74 5.20 5.62 3.13
N CYS A 75 5.27 6.67 2.30
CA CYS A 75 4.19 7.63 2.08
C CYS A 75 3.60 8.16 3.40
N GLN A 76 4.42 8.80 4.23
CA GLN A 76 3.93 9.52 5.41
C GLN A 76 3.21 10.79 4.98
N ASN A 77 2.03 11.00 5.53
CA ASN A 77 1.15 12.12 5.22
C ASN A 77 0.73 12.85 6.50
N PRO A 78 1.51 13.84 6.97
CA PRO A 78 1.15 14.65 8.12
C PRO A 78 -0.12 15.48 7.86
N GLY A 79 -1.12 15.36 8.73
CA GLY A 79 -2.42 16.01 8.55
C GLY A 79 -3.16 15.53 7.30
N GLY A 80 -2.83 14.36 6.80
CA GLY A 80 -3.39 13.78 5.58
C GLY A 80 -4.60 12.89 5.84
N TYR A 81 -5.08 12.27 4.79
CA TYR A 81 -6.25 11.38 4.79
C TYR A 81 -5.87 10.02 4.24
N VAL A 82 -6.47 8.98 4.79
CA VAL A 82 -6.47 7.66 4.15
C VAL A 82 -7.48 7.68 3.02
N ALA A 83 -7.08 7.22 1.84
CA ALA A 83 -7.92 7.17 0.66
C ALA A 83 -8.01 5.74 0.13
N GLN A 84 -9.21 5.36 -0.31
CA GLN A 84 -9.40 4.11 -1.04
C GLN A 84 -8.97 4.29 -2.49
N GLU A 85 -8.26 3.30 -3.00
CA GLU A 85 -7.96 3.13 -4.42
C GLU A 85 -8.58 1.82 -4.90
N ASN A 86 -9.23 1.86 -6.04
CA ASN A 86 -9.79 0.66 -6.68
C ASN A 86 -8.94 0.27 -7.88
N TYR A 87 -8.61 -1.01 -7.94
CA TYR A 87 -8.06 -1.64 -9.13
C TYR A 87 -9.19 -2.21 -10.01
N ASP A 88 -8.84 -2.64 -11.20
CA ASP A 88 -9.71 -3.47 -12.01
C ASP A 88 -10.11 -4.71 -11.18
N ASP A 89 -11.26 -5.31 -11.44
CA ASP A 89 -11.82 -6.46 -10.70
C ASP A 89 -12.35 -6.12 -9.28
N ASN A 90 -12.67 -4.86 -9.01
CA ASN A 90 -13.20 -4.38 -7.73
C ASN A 90 -12.26 -4.59 -6.52
N LEU A 91 -10.98 -4.76 -6.73
CA LEU A 91 -10.01 -4.84 -5.65
C LEU A 91 -9.82 -3.47 -5.00
N ALA A 92 -10.19 -3.34 -3.73
CA ALA A 92 -10.01 -2.15 -2.93
C ALA A 92 -8.72 -2.21 -2.11
N VAL A 93 -7.89 -1.18 -2.24
CA VAL A 93 -6.67 -0.99 -1.46
C VAL A 93 -6.64 0.43 -0.88
N VAL A 94 -5.68 0.72 -0.01
CA VAL A 94 -5.54 2.02 0.64
C VAL A 94 -4.28 2.75 0.23
N ASN A 95 -4.40 4.08 0.15
CA ASN A 95 -3.28 4.98 0.01
C ASN A 95 -3.41 6.16 0.97
N GLY A 96 -2.38 7.02 1.05
CA GLY A 96 -2.42 8.28 1.79
C GLY A 96 -2.52 9.46 0.84
N HIS A 97 -3.26 10.48 1.26
CA HIS A 97 -3.45 11.71 0.51
C HIS A 97 -3.13 12.92 1.36
N SER A 98 -2.30 13.82 0.84
CA SER A 98 -2.06 15.14 1.41
C SER A 98 -2.73 16.19 0.53
N PHE A 99 -3.56 17.03 1.13
CA PHE A 99 -4.16 18.18 0.45
C PHE A 99 -3.42 19.46 0.83
N LYS A 100 -3.35 20.41 -0.09
CA LYS A 100 -2.72 21.70 0.16
C LYS A 100 -3.46 22.49 1.24
N ASP A 101 -4.78 22.61 1.09
CA ASP A 101 -5.62 23.52 1.85
C ASP A 101 -6.56 22.80 2.85
N LYS A 102 -6.46 21.47 2.95
CA LYS A 102 -7.27 20.66 3.85
C LYS A 102 -6.39 19.76 4.69
N LYS A 103 -6.49 19.88 6.00
CA LYS A 103 -5.75 19.06 6.95
C LYS A 103 -6.70 18.28 7.85
N SER A 104 -6.25 17.11 8.28
CA SER A 104 -6.90 16.30 9.31
C SER A 104 -6.14 16.40 10.63
N ASP A 105 -6.73 15.87 11.69
CA ASP A 105 -6.08 15.75 12.99
C ASP A 105 -5.14 14.53 13.09
N ASN A 106 -4.96 13.83 11.98
CA ASN A 106 -4.20 12.57 11.96
C ASN A 106 -3.04 12.61 10.95
N THR A 107 -2.00 11.86 11.26
CA THR A 107 -0.92 11.49 10.34
C THR A 107 -1.12 10.04 9.94
N ASN A 108 -0.98 9.73 8.66
CA ASN A 108 -0.98 8.35 8.20
C ASN A 108 0.30 8.00 7.46
N LEU A 109 0.70 6.74 7.54
CA LEU A 109 1.86 6.18 6.85
C LEU A 109 1.65 4.70 6.54
N SER A 110 2.33 4.20 5.52
CA SER A 110 2.35 2.76 5.26
C SER A 110 3.51 2.10 5.98
N ILE A 111 3.30 0.87 6.45
CA ILE A 111 4.34 -0.06 6.87
C ILE A 111 4.31 -1.20 5.87
N LEU A 112 5.36 -1.32 5.06
CA LEU A 112 5.45 -2.24 3.94
C LEU A 112 6.50 -3.30 4.21
N CYS A 113 6.14 -4.56 3.96
CA CYS A 113 7.04 -5.71 3.99
C CYS A 113 7.35 -6.14 2.56
N SER A 114 8.64 -6.22 2.22
CA SER A 114 9.09 -6.66 0.90
C SER A 114 9.08 -8.18 0.80
N HIS A 115 8.42 -8.68 -0.22
CA HIS A 115 8.36 -10.11 -0.55
C HIS A 115 9.20 -10.38 -1.80
N ASN A 116 10.14 -11.33 -1.68
CA ASN A 116 10.98 -11.77 -2.77
C ASN A 116 10.46 -13.11 -3.31
N PHE A 117 10.56 -13.28 -4.60
CA PHE A 117 10.09 -14.48 -5.29
C PHE A 117 11.24 -15.15 -6.02
N THR A 118 11.26 -16.48 -5.96
CA THR A 118 12.22 -17.31 -6.65
C THR A 118 11.49 -18.41 -7.41
N TYR A 119 12.09 -18.88 -8.50
CA TYR A 119 11.55 -20.01 -9.25
C TYR A 119 11.18 -21.18 -8.33
N PRO A 120 10.01 -21.83 -8.48
CA PRO A 120 9.00 -21.61 -9.52
C PRO A 120 7.95 -20.52 -9.19
N PHE A 121 8.02 -19.90 -8.03
CA PHE A 121 7.06 -18.89 -7.55
C PHE A 121 7.54 -17.48 -7.94
N ASN A 122 7.19 -17.03 -9.14
CA ASN A 122 7.68 -15.78 -9.70
C ASN A 122 6.57 -14.83 -10.19
N GLN A 123 5.41 -14.87 -9.54
CA GLN A 123 4.24 -14.05 -9.88
C GLN A 123 3.91 -13.05 -8.74
N PRO A 124 4.77 -12.04 -8.51
CA PRO A 124 4.61 -11.12 -7.38
C PRO A 124 3.30 -10.31 -7.44
N ILE A 125 2.88 -9.88 -8.63
CA ILE A 125 1.66 -9.09 -8.83
C ILE A 125 0.42 -9.92 -8.47
N GLU A 126 0.34 -11.15 -8.96
CA GLU A 126 -0.77 -12.05 -8.66
C GLU A 126 -0.84 -12.37 -7.17
N TYR A 127 0.29 -12.63 -6.54
CA TYR A 127 0.36 -12.83 -5.10
C TYR A 127 -0.20 -11.64 -4.32
N ALA A 128 0.21 -10.41 -4.68
CA ALA A 128 -0.29 -9.20 -4.04
C ALA A 128 -1.80 -9.01 -4.23
N LYS A 129 -2.30 -9.26 -5.45
CA LYS A 129 -3.74 -9.22 -5.75
C LYS A 129 -4.51 -10.21 -4.88
N LYS A 130 -4.03 -11.44 -4.74
CA LYS A 130 -4.66 -12.48 -3.89
C LYS A 130 -4.73 -12.08 -2.42
N ILE A 131 -3.68 -11.48 -1.87
CA ILE A 131 -3.70 -10.96 -0.48
C ILE A 131 -4.75 -9.86 -0.34
N GLY A 132 -4.82 -8.95 -1.31
CA GLY A 132 -5.82 -7.88 -1.33
C GLY A 132 -7.25 -8.43 -1.43
N GLU A 133 -7.51 -9.39 -2.32
CA GLU A 133 -8.81 -10.08 -2.47
C GLU A 133 -9.26 -10.74 -1.17
N LEU A 134 -8.37 -11.48 -0.51
CA LEU A 134 -8.65 -12.11 0.79
C LEU A 134 -9.00 -11.08 1.86
N THR A 135 -8.29 -9.96 1.88
CA THR A 135 -8.55 -8.86 2.81
C THR A 135 -9.93 -8.23 2.54
N ASN A 136 -10.26 -7.97 1.27
CA ASN A 136 -11.57 -7.43 0.91
C ASN A 136 -12.70 -8.43 1.21
N MET A 137 -12.47 -9.72 1.03
CA MET A 137 -13.45 -10.76 1.38
C MET A 137 -13.81 -10.71 2.87
N LEU A 138 -12.83 -10.50 3.76
CA LEU A 138 -13.07 -10.34 5.20
C LEU A 138 -13.85 -9.07 5.54
N ALA A 139 -13.82 -8.08 4.67
CA ALA A 139 -14.50 -6.79 4.82
C ALA A 139 -15.71 -6.63 3.88
N ASN A 140 -16.31 -7.73 3.42
CA ASN A 140 -17.48 -7.72 2.51
C ASN A 140 -17.25 -6.88 1.24
N GLY A 141 -16.09 -7.02 0.60
CA GLY A 141 -15.72 -6.28 -0.61
C GLY A 141 -15.14 -4.88 -0.37
N HIS A 142 -14.93 -4.49 0.87
CA HIS A 142 -14.42 -3.18 1.26
C HIS A 142 -13.03 -3.26 1.90
N ILE A 143 -12.52 -2.13 2.36
CA ILE A 143 -11.26 -2.04 3.10
C ILE A 143 -11.44 -2.58 4.51
N LEU A 144 -10.53 -3.46 4.94
CA LEU A 144 -10.47 -3.93 6.31
C LEU A 144 -9.84 -2.88 7.21
N VAL A 145 -10.53 -2.49 8.27
CA VAL A 145 -10.06 -1.53 9.28
C VAL A 145 -10.07 -2.20 10.66
N GLN A 146 -8.99 -2.04 11.40
CA GLN A 146 -8.87 -2.52 12.76
C GLN A 146 -8.10 -1.51 13.62
N ARG A 147 -8.50 -1.31 14.86
CA ARG A 147 -7.69 -0.62 15.84
C ARG A 147 -6.55 -1.53 16.30
N TYR A 148 -5.35 -0.97 16.40
CA TYR A 148 -4.17 -1.75 16.80
C TYR A 148 -4.33 -2.42 18.19
N GLY A 149 -4.92 -1.71 19.16
CA GLY A 149 -5.21 -2.28 20.48
C GLY A 149 -6.15 -3.49 20.42
N ASP A 150 -7.18 -3.43 19.58
CA ASP A 150 -8.12 -4.54 19.41
C ASP A 150 -7.45 -5.76 18.76
N ILE A 151 -6.53 -5.53 17.81
CA ILE A 151 -5.72 -6.61 17.22
C ILE A 151 -4.88 -7.31 18.30
N LEU A 152 -4.22 -6.57 19.18
CA LEU A 152 -3.41 -7.14 20.26
C LEU A 152 -4.24 -7.97 21.26
N GLU A 153 -5.49 -7.57 21.47
CA GLU A 153 -6.41 -8.27 22.36
C GLU A 153 -7.23 -9.37 21.65
N GLY A 154 -7.03 -9.58 20.35
CA GLY A 154 -7.79 -10.56 19.56
C GLY A 154 -9.26 -10.19 19.43
N LYS A 155 -9.61 -8.91 19.48
CA LYS A 155 -10.97 -8.39 19.42
C LYS A 155 -11.29 -7.79 18.05
N ARG A 156 -12.58 -7.81 17.69
CA ARG A 156 -13.08 -7.08 16.55
C ARG A 156 -13.27 -5.61 16.90
N THR A 157 -12.84 -4.71 16.01
CA THR A 157 -13.18 -3.28 16.09
C THR A 157 -14.60 -3.04 15.57
N TRP A 158 -15.41 -2.29 16.30
CA TRP A 158 -16.75 -1.90 15.89
C TRP A 158 -16.77 -0.47 15.36
N ASP A 159 -17.73 -0.15 14.50
CA ASP A 159 -17.85 1.16 13.82
C ASP A 159 -17.83 2.33 14.80
N LYS A 160 -18.49 2.21 15.95
CA LYS A 160 -18.49 3.23 17.02
C LYS A 160 -17.10 3.56 17.58
N GLU A 161 -16.14 2.65 17.43
CA GLU A 161 -14.78 2.79 17.94
C GLU A 161 -13.85 3.48 16.94
N LEU A 162 -14.32 3.70 15.70
CA LEU A 162 -13.60 4.37 14.62
C LEU A 162 -13.88 5.89 14.56
N SER A 163 -14.54 6.47 15.56
CA SER A 163 -14.98 7.87 15.55
C SER A 163 -13.87 8.90 15.37
N GLN A 164 -12.64 8.56 15.69
CA GLN A 164 -11.46 9.42 15.53
C GLN A 164 -10.67 9.16 14.23
N SER A 165 -11.06 8.14 13.46
CA SER A 165 -10.43 7.83 12.18
C SER A 165 -10.95 8.75 11.07
N ASN A 166 -10.12 9.02 10.07
CA ASN A 166 -10.52 9.65 8.82
C ASN A 166 -11.15 8.63 7.84
N VAL A 167 -11.12 7.36 8.17
CA VAL A 167 -11.81 6.30 7.46
C VAL A 167 -13.24 6.22 8.00
N LYS A 168 -14.21 6.43 7.14
CA LYS A 168 -15.62 6.22 7.47
C LYS A 168 -16.09 4.94 6.81
N PRO A 169 -16.85 4.11 7.51
CA PRO A 169 -17.43 2.90 6.95
C PRO A 169 -18.40 3.20 5.80
#